data_a1283d5add51ca3278415b9bba3bcd50
#
_entry.id   a1283d5add51ca3278415b9bba3bcd50
#
_cell.length_a   1.000
_cell.length_b   1.000
_cell.length_c   1.000
_cell.angle_alpha   90.00
_cell.angle_beta   90.00
_cell.angle_gamma   90.00
#
_symmetry.space_group_name_H-M   'P 1'
#
loop_
_entity.id
_entity.type
_entity.pdbx_description
1 polymer ?
#
loop_
_entity_poly.entity_id
_entity_poly.type
_entity_poly.pdbx_seq_one_letter_code
_entity_poly.pdbx_strand_id
1 'polypeptide(L)'
;YLFEYNVLIDIIDNFKIDNDKYLGIFSHKFPFKTGLFKKKLYWLLENNPDFDIYGLCPQYSLKGKYLDFTEKAHPGFKELFYHLCKDLELEVKEPEYVIYSNFVIMKTSIYKDYVNTIIKPAIHLLETKYKDLAWKNSNYKGLPIDQLKLHTELDYYPMFTFVLERLLNMYINNRDFKFKQLI
;
A
#
# COMPACT_ATOMS: atom_id res chain seq x y z
N TYR A 1 -3.62 14.24 0.61
CA TYR A 1 -2.32 13.53 0.56
C TYR A 1 -2.41 12.06 0.99
N LEU A 2 -3.45 11.64 1.70
CA LEU A 2 -3.66 10.24 2.11
C LEU A 2 -4.26 9.36 1.00
N PHE A 3 -4.75 9.96 -0.07
CA PHE A 3 -5.37 9.27 -1.22
C PHE A 3 -6.36 8.16 -0.76
N GLU A 4 -6.16 6.92 -1.22
CA GLU A 4 -7.01 5.79 -0.87
C GLU A 4 -7.02 5.40 0.61
N TYR A 5 -6.04 5.82 1.42
CA TYR A 5 -6.00 5.49 2.86
C TYR A 5 -7.11 6.15 3.66
N ASN A 6 -7.55 7.37 3.28
CA ASN A 6 -8.71 7.98 3.92
C ASN A 6 -9.96 7.13 3.71
N VAL A 7 -10.17 6.62 2.49
CA VAL A 7 -11.30 5.74 2.17
C VAL A 7 -11.18 4.42 2.92
N LEU A 8 -9.98 3.84 2.98
CA LEU A 8 -9.75 2.59 3.69
C LEU A 8 -10.04 2.73 5.19
N ILE A 9 -9.54 3.79 5.83
CA ILE A 9 -9.78 4.07 7.24
C ILE A 9 -11.27 4.28 7.50
N ASP A 10 -11.94 5.09 6.67
CA ASP A 10 -13.37 5.37 6.80
C ASP A 10 -14.21 4.08 6.69
N ILE A 11 -13.90 3.22 5.72
CA ILE A 11 -14.56 1.93 5.55
C ILE A 11 -14.37 1.04 6.79
N ILE A 12 -13.15 0.95 7.31
CA ILE A 12 -12.86 0.11 8.48
C ILE A 12 -13.53 0.63 9.75
N ASP A 13 -13.59 1.94 9.94
CA ASP A 13 -14.11 2.55 11.16
C ASP A 13 -15.64 2.65 11.17
N ASN A 14 -16.26 2.91 10.03
CA ASN A 14 -17.67 3.29 9.97
C ASN A 14 -18.60 2.24 9.37
N PHE A 15 -18.07 1.20 8.71
CA PHE A 15 -18.89 0.17 8.10
C PHE A 15 -18.77 -1.17 8.84
N LYS A 16 -19.93 -1.81 9.08
CA LYS A 16 -19.98 -3.17 9.61
C LYS A 16 -19.74 -4.17 8.49
N ILE A 17 -18.51 -4.63 8.36
CA ILE A 17 -18.14 -5.69 7.41
C ILE A 17 -17.70 -6.91 8.23
N ASP A 18 -18.25 -8.08 7.88
CA ASP A 18 -17.91 -9.36 8.52
C ASP A 18 -16.42 -9.65 8.36
N ASN A 19 -15.79 -10.12 9.43
CA ASN A 19 -14.36 -10.39 9.48
C ASN A 19 -13.91 -11.45 8.47
N ASP A 20 -14.76 -12.40 8.16
CA ASP A 20 -14.49 -13.52 7.24
C ASP A 20 -14.71 -13.15 5.77
N LYS A 21 -15.27 -11.98 5.48
CA LYS A 21 -15.43 -11.49 4.11
C LYS A 21 -14.12 -10.91 3.59
N TYR A 22 -13.99 -10.91 2.26
CA TYR A 22 -12.87 -10.29 1.59
C TYR A 22 -13.20 -8.84 1.22
N LEU A 23 -12.21 -7.99 1.37
CA LEU A 23 -12.26 -6.58 1.00
C LEU A 23 -11.13 -6.27 0.02
N GLY A 24 -11.43 -5.50 -1.01
CA GLY A 24 -10.45 -4.91 -1.92
C GLY A 24 -10.89 -3.50 -2.28
N ILE A 25 -9.99 -2.53 -2.17
CA ILE A 25 -10.24 -1.13 -2.52
C ILE A 25 -9.32 -0.76 -3.66
N PHE A 26 -9.90 -0.40 -4.80
CA PHE A 26 -9.16 -0.16 -6.02
C PHE A 26 -9.45 1.22 -6.60
N SER A 27 -8.40 1.88 -7.11
CA SER A 27 -8.58 3.08 -7.90
C SER A 27 -9.31 2.76 -9.21
N HIS A 28 -9.91 3.78 -9.83
CA HIS A 28 -10.54 3.65 -11.15
C HIS A 28 -9.57 3.17 -12.25
N LYS A 29 -8.26 3.32 -12.04
CA LYS A 29 -7.20 2.85 -12.97
C LYS A 29 -6.89 1.37 -12.84
N PHE A 30 -7.45 0.66 -11.84
CA PHE A 30 -7.18 -0.75 -11.60
C PHE A 30 -7.39 -1.64 -12.83
N PRO A 31 -8.53 -1.60 -13.54
CA PRO A 31 -8.75 -2.46 -14.71
C PRO A 31 -7.74 -2.19 -15.84
N PHE A 32 -7.36 -0.93 -16.03
CA PHE A 32 -6.41 -0.53 -17.08
C PHE A 32 -4.97 -0.98 -16.76
N LYS A 33 -4.58 -0.97 -15.48
CA LYS A 33 -3.25 -1.37 -15.05
C LYS A 33 -3.07 -2.89 -14.99
N THR A 34 -4.14 -3.62 -14.69
CA THR A 34 -4.07 -5.07 -14.42
C THR A 34 -4.69 -5.95 -15.50
N GLY A 35 -5.54 -5.37 -16.36
CA GLY A 35 -6.37 -6.14 -17.30
C GLY A 35 -7.46 -6.98 -16.60
N LEU A 36 -7.71 -6.74 -15.30
CA LEU A 36 -8.70 -7.44 -14.52
C LEU A 36 -10.01 -6.64 -14.46
N PHE A 37 -11.04 -7.21 -15.07
CA PHE A 37 -12.41 -6.74 -14.92
C PHE A 37 -13.18 -7.64 -13.95
N LYS A 38 -14.30 -7.14 -13.45
CA LYS A 38 -15.12 -7.79 -12.40
C LYS A 38 -15.28 -9.29 -12.60
N LYS A 39 -15.73 -9.74 -13.78
CA LYS A 39 -15.97 -11.18 -14.07
C LYS A 39 -14.71 -12.03 -13.94
N LYS A 40 -13.57 -11.54 -14.49
CA LYS A 40 -12.29 -12.26 -14.42
C LYS A 40 -11.76 -12.30 -13.00
N LEU A 41 -11.93 -11.22 -12.24
CA LEU A 41 -11.52 -11.15 -10.84
C LEU A 41 -12.29 -12.18 -9.99
N TYR A 42 -13.62 -12.22 -10.09
CA TYR A 42 -14.42 -13.23 -9.38
C TYR A 42 -14.01 -14.66 -9.77
N TRP A 43 -13.84 -14.93 -11.06
CA TRP A 43 -13.40 -16.24 -11.53
C TRP A 43 -12.04 -16.64 -10.92
N LEU A 44 -11.07 -15.70 -10.84
CA LEU A 44 -9.77 -15.96 -10.23
C LEU A 44 -9.90 -16.28 -8.74
N LEU A 45 -10.73 -15.56 -8.00
CA LEU A 45 -10.96 -15.80 -6.57
C LEU A 45 -11.65 -17.16 -6.33
N GLU A 46 -12.67 -17.48 -7.10
CA GLU A 46 -13.41 -18.74 -7.00
C GLU A 46 -12.53 -19.97 -7.31
N ASN A 47 -11.57 -19.82 -8.25
CA ASN A 47 -10.64 -20.89 -8.61
C ASN A 47 -9.36 -20.94 -7.73
N ASN A 48 -9.21 -20.03 -6.78
CA ASN A 48 -8.12 -20.02 -5.81
C ASN A 48 -8.69 -19.73 -4.40
N PRO A 49 -9.48 -20.66 -3.83
CA PRO A 49 -10.03 -20.48 -2.50
C PRO A 49 -8.96 -20.58 -1.41
N ASP A 50 -9.33 -20.24 -0.18
CA ASP A 50 -8.59 -20.53 1.07
C ASP A 50 -7.25 -19.78 1.27
N PHE A 51 -7.05 -18.67 0.58
CA PHE A 51 -5.97 -17.75 0.87
C PHE A 51 -6.47 -16.57 1.72
N ASP A 52 -5.59 -16.03 2.56
CA ASP A 52 -5.90 -14.88 3.40
C ASP A 52 -5.80 -13.58 2.61
N ILE A 53 -4.86 -13.55 1.65
CA ILE A 53 -4.50 -12.37 0.85
C ILE A 53 -4.26 -12.75 -0.60
N TYR A 54 -4.82 -11.96 -1.52
CA TYR A 54 -4.61 -12.07 -2.95
C TYR A 54 -3.92 -10.82 -3.49
N GLY A 55 -2.71 -10.96 -4.00
CA GLY A 55 -1.98 -9.93 -4.73
C GLY A 55 -2.44 -9.84 -6.18
N LEU A 56 -2.73 -8.63 -6.65
CA LEU A 56 -3.26 -8.34 -7.97
C LEU A 56 -2.31 -7.44 -8.80
N CYS A 57 -1.03 -7.47 -8.48
CA CYS A 57 -0.01 -6.77 -9.25
C CYS A 57 0.68 -7.73 -10.21
N PRO A 58 1.00 -7.29 -11.43
CA PRO A 58 1.91 -8.05 -12.29
C PRO A 58 3.22 -8.31 -11.53
N GLN A 59 3.69 -9.56 -11.57
CA GLN A 59 4.97 -9.90 -10.96
C GLN A 59 6.09 -9.16 -11.69
N TYR A 60 6.61 -8.11 -11.06
CA TYR A 60 7.89 -7.55 -11.47
C TYR A 60 9.00 -8.36 -10.78
N SER A 61 9.94 -8.85 -11.56
CA SER A 61 11.13 -9.55 -11.04
C SER A 61 12.08 -8.54 -10.37
N LEU A 62 11.69 -8.05 -9.19
CA LEU A 62 12.51 -7.15 -8.37
C LEU A 62 13.21 -7.89 -7.22
N LYS A 63 13.34 -9.23 -7.31
CA LYS A 63 13.97 -10.03 -6.24
C LYS A 63 15.29 -9.42 -5.79
N GLY A 64 15.37 -9.09 -4.51
CA GLY A 64 16.55 -8.53 -3.87
C GLY A 64 16.91 -7.09 -4.23
N LYS A 65 15.98 -6.32 -4.84
CA LYS A 65 16.21 -4.92 -5.26
C LYS A 65 15.04 -3.98 -5.04
N TYR A 66 14.00 -4.42 -4.34
CA TYR A 66 12.78 -3.62 -4.16
C TYR A 66 13.04 -2.29 -3.47
N LEU A 67 13.76 -2.32 -2.34
CA LEU A 67 14.05 -1.11 -1.58
C LEU A 67 15.07 -0.21 -2.32
N ASP A 68 16.04 -0.79 -3.03
CA ASP A 68 16.99 -0.03 -3.85
C ASP A 68 16.30 0.64 -5.03
N PHE A 69 15.39 -0.07 -5.68
CA PHE A 69 14.61 0.50 -6.78
C PHE A 69 13.71 1.64 -6.30
N THR A 70 13.08 1.47 -5.13
CA THR A 70 12.24 2.52 -4.53
C THR A 70 13.07 3.74 -4.14
N GLU A 71 14.26 3.56 -3.53
CA GLU A 71 15.19 4.66 -3.21
C GLU A 71 15.66 5.42 -4.45
N LYS A 72 15.96 4.68 -5.53
CA LYS A 72 16.35 5.30 -6.81
C LYS A 72 15.22 6.14 -7.41
N ALA A 73 13.98 5.68 -7.27
CA ALA A 73 12.81 6.40 -7.75
C ALA A 73 12.43 7.58 -6.84
N HIS A 74 12.67 7.45 -5.55
CA HIS A 74 12.30 8.41 -4.50
C HIS A 74 13.46 8.61 -3.52
N PRO A 75 14.45 9.46 -3.85
CA PRO A 75 15.63 9.66 -3.01
C PRO A 75 15.29 10.15 -1.59
N GLY A 76 15.81 9.47 -0.57
CA GLY A 76 15.51 9.69 0.85
C GLY A 76 14.37 8.80 1.38
N PHE A 77 13.80 7.95 0.53
CA PHE A 77 12.79 6.98 0.93
C PHE A 77 13.30 6.03 2.02
N LYS A 78 14.48 5.43 1.83
CA LYS A 78 15.02 4.45 2.76
C LYS A 78 15.19 5.02 4.17
N GLU A 79 15.73 6.23 4.29
CA GLU A 79 15.94 6.88 5.59
C GLU A 79 14.61 6.92 6.38
N LEU A 80 13.58 7.50 5.79
CA LEU A 80 12.27 7.60 6.43
C LEU A 80 11.63 6.23 6.68
N PHE A 81 11.72 5.33 5.69
CA PHE A 81 11.11 4.02 5.75
C PHE A 81 11.69 3.13 6.85
N TYR A 82 13.02 3.09 7.00
CA TYR A 82 13.68 2.33 8.06
C TYR A 82 13.33 2.86 9.45
N HIS A 83 13.31 4.18 9.62
CA HIS A 83 12.90 4.78 10.89
C HIS A 83 11.45 4.45 11.24
N LEU A 84 10.55 4.57 10.28
CA LEU A 84 9.13 4.27 10.47
C LEU A 84 8.89 2.80 10.79
N CYS A 85 9.49 1.89 10.02
CA CYS A 85 9.37 0.45 10.26
C CYS A 85 9.90 0.06 11.65
N LYS A 86 11.00 0.67 12.10
CA LYS A 86 11.53 0.44 13.46
C LYS A 86 10.52 0.83 14.54
N ASP A 87 9.89 1.99 14.42
CA ASP A 87 8.88 2.44 15.39
C ASP A 87 7.58 1.63 15.33
N LEU A 88 7.27 1.03 14.17
CA LEU A 88 6.12 0.14 13.97
C LEU A 88 6.44 -1.33 14.27
N GLU A 89 7.65 -1.62 14.77
CA GLU A 89 8.12 -2.98 15.07
C GLU A 89 8.05 -3.93 13.84
N LEU A 90 8.26 -3.38 12.64
CA LEU A 90 8.32 -4.14 11.40
C LEU A 90 9.79 -4.40 11.02
N GLU A 91 10.12 -5.65 10.79
CA GLU A 91 11.40 -6.03 10.20
C GLU A 91 11.46 -5.59 8.75
N VAL A 92 12.48 -4.81 8.38
CA VAL A 92 12.69 -4.40 6.99
C VAL A 92 13.50 -5.47 6.28
N LYS A 93 12.84 -6.16 5.35
CA LYS A 93 13.44 -7.18 4.49
C LYS A 93 12.92 -7.05 3.07
N GLU A 94 13.66 -7.61 2.12
CA GLU A 94 13.18 -7.69 0.75
C GLU A 94 11.93 -8.56 0.69
N PRO A 95 10.81 -8.04 0.17
CA PRO A 95 9.56 -8.79 0.16
C PRO A 95 9.62 -9.96 -0.85
N GLU A 96 9.05 -11.08 -0.46
CA GLU A 96 8.87 -12.22 -1.36
C GLU A 96 7.87 -11.90 -2.47
N TYR A 97 6.81 -11.18 -2.09
CA TYR A 97 5.77 -10.70 -3.00
C TYR A 97 5.70 -9.19 -2.93
N VAL A 98 5.65 -8.54 -4.09
CA VAL A 98 5.57 -7.07 -4.18
C VAL A 98 4.17 -6.66 -4.61
N ILE A 99 3.54 -5.82 -3.79
CA ILE A 99 2.24 -5.20 -4.07
C ILE A 99 2.48 -3.71 -4.32
N TYR A 100 2.09 -3.25 -5.50
CA TYR A 100 2.07 -1.85 -5.86
C TYR A 100 0.63 -1.31 -5.90
N SER A 101 0.49 -0.01 -5.66
CA SER A 101 -0.80 0.71 -5.78
C SER A 101 -1.91 0.08 -4.93
N ASN A 102 -1.56 -0.60 -3.83
CA ASN A 102 -2.50 -1.30 -2.94
C ASN A 102 -3.45 -2.27 -3.68
N PHE A 103 -3.00 -2.86 -4.81
CA PHE A 103 -3.81 -3.80 -5.57
C PHE A 103 -3.82 -5.17 -4.89
N VAL A 104 -4.64 -5.26 -3.86
CA VAL A 104 -4.76 -6.42 -2.98
C VAL A 104 -6.21 -6.66 -2.58
N ILE A 105 -6.57 -7.91 -2.42
CA ILE A 105 -7.79 -8.34 -1.73
C ILE A 105 -7.36 -9.15 -0.53
N MET A 106 -7.89 -8.86 0.65
CA MET A 106 -7.59 -9.63 1.85
C MET A 106 -8.82 -9.76 2.74
N LYS A 107 -8.78 -10.71 3.67
CA LYS A 107 -9.85 -10.84 4.68
C LYS A 107 -10.02 -9.53 5.43
N THR A 108 -11.27 -9.18 5.73
CA THR A 108 -11.60 -7.93 6.43
C THR A 108 -10.93 -7.85 7.80
N SER A 109 -10.78 -8.98 8.51
CA SER A 109 -10.04 -9.03 9.76
C SER A 109 -8.59 -8.58 9.62
N ILE A 110 -7.93 -8.97 8.53
CA ILE A 110 -6.54 -8.58 8.22
C ILE A 110 -6.46 -7.09 7.85
N TYR A 111 -7.43 -6.57 7.08
CA TYR A 111 -7.49 -5.13 6.80
C TYR A 111 -7.68 -4.30 8.08
N LYS A 112 -8.56 -4.76 8.98
CA LYS A 112 -8.78 -4.10 10.28
C LYS A 112 -7.50 -4.07 11.11
N ASP A 113 -6.78 -5.21 11.18
CA ASP A 113 -5.51 -5.27 11.88
C ASP A 113 -4.48 -4.33 11.23
N TYR A 114 -4.29 -4.41 9.91
CA TYR A 114 -3.36 -3.55 9.16
C TYR A 114 -3.64 -2.06 9.38
N VAL A 115 -4.89 -1.64 9.27
CA VAL A 115 -5.28 -0.23 9.46
C VAL A 115 -5.00 0.22 10.88
N ASN A 116 -5.37 -0.56 11.87
CA ASN A 116 -5.28 -0.15 13.27
C ASN A 116 -3.86 -0.26 13.85
N THR A 117 -3.09 -1.27 13.43
CA THR A 117 -1.75 -1.52 13.98
C THR A 117 -0.62 -0.89 13.17
N ILE A 118 -0.85 -0.60 11.89
CA ILE A 118 0.18 -0.08 11.00
C ILE A 118 -0.20 1.29 10.42
N ILE A 119 -1.32 1.42 9.71
CA ILE A 119 -1.62 2.64 8.96
C ILE A 119 -1.90 3.84 9.88
N LYS A 120 -2.78 3.70 10.86
CA LYS A 120 -3.07 4.81 11.78
C LYS A 120 -1.84 5.24 12.59
N PRO A 121 -1.06 4.33 13.21
CA PRO A 121 0.19 4.70 13.86
C PRO A 121 1.21 5.32 12.90
N ALA A 122 1.35 4.80 11.68
CA ALA A 122 2.25 5.35 10.67
C ALA A 122 1.89 6.79 10.32
N ILE A 123 0.61 7.07 10.06
CA ILE A 123 0.12 8.42 9.76
C ILE A 123 0.47 9.37 10.92
N HIS A 124 0.18 8.96 12.16
CA HIS A 124 0.52 9.76 13.33
C HIS A 124 2.02 10.07 13.43
N LEU A 125 2.88 9.07 13.23
CA LEU A 125 4.34 9.26 13.24
C LEU A 125 4.82 10.17 12.11
N LEU A 126 4.27 10.02 10.91
CA LEU A 126 4.61 10.84 9.75
C LEU A 126 4.14 12.29 9.87
N GLU A 127 3.08 12.55 10.61
CA GLU A 127 2.55 13.91 10.87
C GLU A 127 3.23 14.60 12.07
N THR A 128 3.87 13.83 12.95
CA THR A 128 4.51 14.33 14.17
C THR A 128 6.02 14.16 14.14
N LYS A 129 6.50 12.97 14.50
CA LYS A 129 7.92 12.65 14.69
C LYS A 129 8.76 12.80 13.41
N TYR A 130 8.20 12.41 12.26
CA TYR A 130 8.90 12.37 10.97
C TYR A 130 8.39 13.42 9.97
N LYS A 131 7.71 14.45 10.43
CA LYS A 131 7.06 15.45 9.59
C LYS A 131 8.01 16.02 8.52
N ASP A 132 9.21 16.43 8.91
CA ASP A 132 10.16 17.06 8.00
C ASP A 132 10.64 16.12 6.89
N LEU A 133 10.78 14.82 7.18
CA LEU A 133 11.15 13.80 6.18
C LEU A 133 9.95 13.42 5.32
N ALA A 134 8.78 13.29 5.93
CA ALA A 134 7.56 12.86 5.27
C ALA A 134 7.07 13.87 4.21
N TRP A 135 7.25 15.16 4.47
CA TRP A 135 6.84 16.22 3.55
C TRP A 135 7.91 16.64 2.55
N LYS A 136 9.06 15.97 2.50
CA LYS A 136 10.04 16.17 1.42
C LYS A 136 9.45 15.77 0.07
N ASN A 137 9.86 16.48 -0.99
CA ASN A 137 9.51 16.13 -2.37
C ASN A 137 10.10 14.76 -2.74
N SER A 138 9.27 13.84 -3.14
CA SER A 138 9.66 12.49 -3.56
C SER A 138 10.25 12.41 -4.98
N ASN A 139 10.29 13.55 -5.70
CA ASN A 139 10.69 13.65 -7.11
C ASN A 139 9.82 12.84 -8.10
N TYR A 140 8.67 12.35 -7.66
CA TYR A 140 7.75 11.64 -8.54
C TYR A 140 7.04 12.61 -9.50
N LYS A 141 6.94 12.20 -10.78
CA LYS A 141 6.35 12.99 -11.86
C LYS A 141 5.10 12.27 -12.41
N GLY A 142 4.09 12.11 -11.57
CA GLY A 142 2.87 11.36 -11.96
C GLY A 142 1.81 12.20 -12.68
N LEU A 143 1.57 13.43 -12.22
CA LEU A 143 0.63 14.38 -12.83
C LEU A 143 1.35 15.68 -13.16
N PRO A 144 0.83 16.43 -14.15
CA PRO A 144 1.20 17.84 -14.35
C PRO A 144 0.98 18.64 -13.05
N ILE A 145 1.87 19.59 -12.76
CA ILE A 145 1.84 20.38 -11.52
C ILE A 145 0.49 21.05 -11.28
N ASP A 146 -0.12 21.62 -12.34
CA ASP A 146 -1.41 22.30 -12.22
C ASP A 146 -2.54 21.35 -11.78
N GLN A 147 -2.53 20.11 -12.30
CA GLN A 147 -3.49 19.08 -11.89
C GLN A 147 -3.20 18.58 -10.47
N LEU A 148 -1.94 18.45 -10.11
CA LEU A 148 -1.56 18.05 -8.77
C LEU A 148 -2.00 19.12 -7.75
N LYS A 149 -1.76 20.40 -8.01
CA LYS A 149 -2.20 21.52 -7.15
C LYS A 149 -3.71 21.54 -6.97
N LEU A 150 -4.47 21.28 -8.04
CA LEU A 150 -5.92 21.26 -7.99
C LEU A 150 -6.47 20.18 -7.04
N HIS A 151 -5.78 19.03 -6.95
CA HIS A 151 -6.24 17.89 -6.16
C HIS A 151 -5.64 17.79 -4.76
N THR A 152 -4.46 18.37 -4.53
CA THR A 152 -3.69 18.18 -3.29
C THR A 152 -3.26 19.46 -2.61
N GLU A 153 -3.44 20.62 -3.25
CA GLU A 153 -2.92 21.93 -2.83
C GLU A 153 -1.37 22.00 -2.84
N LEU A 154 -0.70 20.93 -3.27
CA LEU A 154 0.75 20.83 -3.35
C LEU A 154 1.23 20.86 -4.80
N ASP A 155 2.45 21.32 -5.02
CA ASP A 155 3.12 21.31 -6.31
C ASP A 155 4.14 20.16 -6.46
N TYR A 156 4.12 19.23 -5.52
CA TYR A 156 4.95 18.03 -5.50
C TYR A 156 4.24 16.88 -4.80
N TYR A 157 4.72 15.67 -5.03
CA TYR A 157 4.28 14.49 -4.28
C TYR A 157 5.16 14.33 -3.02
N PRO A 158 4.59 14.38 -1.81
CA PRO A 158 5.37 14.18 -0.59
C PRO A 158 5.81 12.71 -0.45
N MET A 159 6.94 12.48 0.21
CA MET A 159 7.46 11.15 0.52
C MET A 159 6.46 10.31 1.33
N PHE A 160 5.64 10.96 2.13
CA PHE A 160 4.55 10.42 2.93
C PHE A 160 3.74 9.34 2.20
N THR A 161 3.28 9.64 0.99
CA THR A 161 2.43 8.74 0.19
C THR A 161 3.15 7.44 -0.17
N PHE A 162 4.40 7.58 -0.60
CA PHE A 162 5.19 6.43 -1.08
C PHE A 162 5.60 5.51 0.06
N VAL A 163 5.85 6.08 1.24
CA VAL A 163 6.17 5.29 2.43
C VAL A 163 4.96 4.49 2.88
N LEU A 164 3.78 5.08 2.96
CA LEU A 164 2.55 4.35 3.31
C LEU A 164 2.27 3.19 2.34
N GLU A 165 2.41 3.42 1.02
CA GLU A 165 2.18 2.37 0.02
C GLU A 165 3.11 1.16 0.21
N ARG A 166 4.31 1.37 0.74
CA ARG A 166 5.32 0.30 0.92
C ARG A 166 5.15 -0.47 2.23
N LEU A 167 4.44 0.08 3.21
CA LEU A 167 4.20 -0.59 4.50
C LEU A 167 3.42 -1.89 4.37
N LEU A 168 2.50 -1.98 3.40
CA LEU A 168 1.73 -3.21 3.16
C LEU A 168 2.64 -4.40 2.86
N ASN A 169 3.70 -4.19 2.07
CA ASN A 169 4.66 -5.26 1.77
C ASN A 169 5.38 -5.73 3.03
N MET A 170 5.78 -4.81 3.92
CA MET A 170 6.41 -5.18 5.19
C MET A 170 5.41 -5.87 6.12
N TYR A 171 4.20 -5.35 6.24
CA TYR A 171 3.15 -5.96 7.05
C TYR A 171 2.90 -7.42 6.67
N ILE A 172 2.76 -7.70 5.37
CA ILE A 172 2.51 -9.06 4.86
C ILE A 172 3.72 -9.97 5.11
N ASN A 173 4.92 -9.48 4.80
CA ASN A 173 6.15 -10.30 4.92
C ASN A 173 6.65 -10.46 6.37
N ASN A 174 6.07 -9.77 7.35
CA ASN A 174 6.36 -9.95 8.78
C ASN A 174 5.36 -10.90 9.48
N ARG A 175 4.43 -11.49 8.73
CA ARG A 175 3.38 -12.37 9.27
C ARG A 175 3.24 -13.63 8.41
N ASP A 176 2.72 -14.68 9.00
CA ASP A 176 2.48 -15.96 8.31
C ASP A 176 1.05 -16.00 7.74
N PHE A 177 0.84 -15.25 6.64
CA PHE A 177 -0.41 -15.27 5.89
C PHE A 177 -0.33 -16.23 4.70
N LYS A 178 -1.45 -16.91 4.40
CA LYS A 178 -1.61 -17.63 3.15
C LYS A 178 -1.79 -16.62 2.01
N PHE A 179 -0.70 -16.32 1.32
CA PHE A 179 -0.67 -15.35 0.23
C PHE A 179 -0.73 -16.02 -1.14
N LYS A 180 -1.49 -15.45 -2.06
CA LYS A 180 -1.57 -15.88 -3.46
C LYS A 180 -1.41 -14.69 -4.40
N GLN A 181 -0.38 -14.75 -5.25
CA GLN A 181 -0.28 -13.84 -6.39
C GLN A 181 -1.17 -14.36 -7.52
N LEU A 182 -2.11 -13.54 -8.02
CA LEU A 182 -3.08 -13.93 -9.05
C LEU A 182 -2.68 -13.49 -10.46
N ILE A 183 -1.80 -12.49 -10.59
CA ILE A 183 -1.28 -12.00 -11.87
C ILE A 183 0.19 -11.57 -11.72
#